data_1b425deb854b18f725f09bb6716e2f35
#
_entry.id   1b425deb854b18f725f09bb6716e2f35
#
_cell.length_a   1.000
_cell.length_b   1.000
_cell.length_c   1.000
_cell.angle_alpha   90.00
_cell.angle_beta   90.00
_cell.angle_gamma   90.00
#
_symmetry.space_group_name_H-M   'P 1'
#
loop_
_entity.id
_entity.type
_entity.pdbx_description
1 polymer ?
#
loop_
_entity_poly.entity_id
_entity_poly.type
_entity_poly.pdbx_seq_one_letter_code
_entity_poly.pdbx_strand_id
1 'polypeptide(L)'
;MRKPAFTPSAVLLALAPLLLIAGCSMAPTYERPDAPVAANWSGPAAQPGRAASNLDWQTFIVDSELRDLVNIALNNNRSLRQTLLDIEQARAQYRIQRSERVPGLSASANGNRQRLPGDLSSNGSSGVSSSYQVGLSLPEYELDLFGRVKSLTDAALEQYLATEDAARSAQIALIAEVSQAYLSYDGAQRRLLLTEQTLASREDSLALIAQRRSAGAATALDYQEALGLVEQSRAELESNARQKQQSLNALVLLLGTPDAASRIPLVPLDKPMLVQDIAPGTPSELIERRPDIRAAEHQLKARNADIGAARAAFFPRISLTGSFGTSSAEMSGLFDGGSRSWNFVPTLSLPIFDAGRNSANLDLAKVRKDSAVAAYEGTIQTAFREVADALAATDTLRREEIARRALANTTEETLKLAKARYEGGVDSHLRYLDAQRSNFINEAAYIETSTQRQIALVDLFRALGGGWDGKPVAQR
;
A
#
# COMPACT_ATOMS: atom_id res chain seq x y z
N MET A 1 -71.66 -19.25 -4.82
CA MET A 1 -70.27 -18.78 -4.53
C MET A 1 -69.50 -19.90 -3.90
N ARG A 2 -68.68 -20.64 -4.69
CA ARG A 2 -67.78 -21.71 -4.17
C ARG A 2 -66.41 -21.12 -3.97
N LYS A 3 -65.88 -21.15 -2.74
CA LYS A 3 -64.48 -20.80 -2.42
C LYS A 3 -63.55 -21.87 -2.97
N PRO A 4 -62.46 -21.55 -3.63
CA PRO A 4 -61.47 -22.55 -4.03
C PRO A 4 -60.73 -23.03 -2.77
N ALA A 5 -60.70 -24.33 -2.52
CA ALA A 5 -59.92 -24.98 -1.49
C ALA A 5 -58.44 -25.06 -2.02
N PHE A 6 -57.56 -24.31 -1.42
CA PHE A 6 -56.12 -24.46 -1.65
C PHE A 6 -55.65 -25.81 -0.99
N THR A 7 -55.30 -26.77 -1.78
CA THR A 7 -54.73 -28.02 -1.28
C THR A 7 -53.27 -27.86 -0.90
N PRO A 8 -52.81 -28.34 0.27
CA PRO A 8 -51.42 -28.15 0.74
C PRO A 8 -50.37 -28.80 -0.19
N SER A 9 -50.77 -29.71 -1.06
CA SER A 9 -49.89 -30.37 -2.06
C SER A 9 -49.42 -29.42 -3.17
N ALA A 10 -50.19 -28.39 -3.52
CA ALA A 10 -49.79 -27.41 -4.55
C ALA A 10 -48.71 -26.43 -4.04
N VAL A 11 -48.70 -26.15 -2.72
CA VAL A 11 -47.69 -25.30 -2.09
C VAL A 11 -46.35 -26.04 -1.95
N LEU A 12 -46.37 -27.35 -1.67
CA LEU A 12 -45.15 -28.19 -1.62
C LEU A 12 -44.50 -28.39 -3.00
N LEU A 13 -45.30 -28.48 -4.08
CA LEU A 13 -44.77 -28.57 -5.46
C LEU A 13 -44.18 -27.25 -5.95
N ALA A 14 -44.62 -26.11 -5.44
CA ALA A 14 -44.06 -24.78 -5.76
C ALA A 14 -42.79 -24.42 -4.94
N LEU A 15 -42.56 -25.07 -3.76
CA LEU A 15 -41.35 -24.89 -2.96
C LEU A 15 -40.18 -25.78 -3.42
N ALA A 16 -40.42 -26.88 -4.10
CA ALA A 16 -39.39 -27.79 -4.57
C ALA A 16 -38.38 -27.14 -5.57
N PRO A 17 -38.79 -26.30 -6.53
CA PRO A 17 -37.82 -25.59 -7.40
C PRO A 17 -37.06 -24.47 -6.69
N LEU A 18 -37.53 -23.89 -5.57
CA LEU A 18 -36.80 -22.88 -4.82
C LEU A 18 -35.59 -23.46 -4.05
N LEU A 19 -35.60 -24.71 -3.68
CA LEU A 19 -34.46 -25.36 -3.00
C LEU A 19 -33.34 -25.79 -3.96
N LEU A 20 -33.58 -25.80 -5.28
CA LEU A 20 -32.57 -26.09 -6.31
C LEU A 20 -31.76 -24.84 -6.73
N ILE A 21 -32.08 -23.65 -6.22
CA ILE A 21 -31.40 -22.37 -6.52
C ILE A 21 -30.16 -22.14 -5.62
N ALA A 22 -29.80 -23.10 -4.75
CA ALA A 22 -28.48 -23.12 -4.16
C ALA A 22 -27.46 -23.49 -5.25
N GLY A 23 -27.14 -22.57 -6.13
CA GLY A 23 -26.23 -22.76 -7.27
C GLY A 23 -24.94 -23.42 -6.79
N CYS A 24 -24.68 -24.63 -7.29
CA CYS A 24 -23.44 -25.36 -7.04
C CYS A 24 -22.27 -24.50 -7.53
N SER A 25 -21.41 -24.03 -6.63
CA SER A 25 -20.15 -23.40 -7.05
C SER A 25 -19.22 -24.48 -7.57
N MET A 26 -18.66 -24.29 -8.77
CA MET A 26 -17.62 -25.16 -9.34
C MET A 26 -16.21 -24.77 -8.89
N ALA A 27 -16.09 -23.72 -8.06
CA ALA A 27 -14.81 -23.33 -7.47
C ALA A 27 -14.29 -24.43 -6.52
N PRO A 28 -12.99 -24.75 -6.55
CA PRO A 28 -12.39 -25.63 -5.55
C PRO A 28 -12.55 -25.03 -4.16
N THR A 29 -12.71 -25.88 -3.15
CA THR A 29 -12.59 -25.43 -1.75
C THR A 29 -11.25 -24.75 -1.55
N TYR A 30 -11.27 -23.54 -0.98
CA TYR A 30 -10.04 -22.84 -0.67
C TYR A 30 -9.38 -23.48 0.55
N GLU A 31 -8.12 -23.83 0.41
CA GLU A 31 -7.25 -24.25 1.51
C GLU A 31 -6.07 -23.30 1.54
N ARG A 32 -5.77 -22.74 2.73
CA ARG A 32 -4.64 -21.87 2.91
C ARG A 32 -3.35 -22.66 2.76
N PRO A 33 -2.42 -22.26 1.87
CA PRO A 33 -1.11 -22.91 1.78
C PRO A 33 -0.33 -22.81 3.08
N ASP A 34 0.47 -23.82 3.38
CA ASP A 34 1.39 -23.79 4.51
C ASP A 34 2.41 -22.67 4.37
N ALA A 35 2.70 -21.97 5.46
CA ALA A 35 3.68 -20.90 5.44
C ALA A 35 5.10 -21.46 5.33
N PRO A 36 5.91 -21.11 4.31
CA PRO A 36 7.25 -21.65 4.08
C PRO A 36 8.31 -20.96 4.98
N VAL A 37 8.02 -20.85 6.29
CA VAL A 37 8.85 -20.12 7.25
C VAL A 37 8.96 -20.87 8.58
N ALA A 38 10.01 -20.56 9.36
CA ALA A 38 10.24 -21.19 10.65
C ALA A 38 9.17 -20.76 11.68
N ALA A 39 8.82 -21.68 12.59
CA ALA A 39 7.86 -21.43 13.65
C ALA A 39 8.35 -20.42 14.73
N ASN A 40 9.65 -20.13 14.77
CA ASN A 40 10.26 -19.19 15.71
C ASN A 40 11.19 -18.23 14.97
N TRP A 41 11.35 -17.02 15.51
CA TRP A 41 12.31 -16.05 15.00
C TRP A 41 13.74 -16.57 15.15
N SER A 42 14.53 -16.43 14.09
CA SER A 42 15.97 -16.71 14.13
C SER A 42 16.67 -15.47 14.68
N GLY A 43 17.23 -15.54 15.89
CA GLY A 43 17.95 -14.41 16.50
C GLY A 43 18.05 -14.47 18.01
N PRO A 44 18.69 -13.47 18.66
CA PRO A 44 18.70 -13.34 20.12
C PRO A 44 17.26 -13.34 20.65
N ALA A 45 17.07 -14.00 21.80
CA ALA A 45 15.75 -14.06 22.44
C ALA A 45 15.13 -12.66 22.50
N ALA A 46 13.87 -12.55 22.06
CA ALA A 46 13.14 -11.30 22.04
C ALA A 46 13.29 -10.59 23.38
N GLN A 47 13.81 -9.36 23.36
CA GLN A 47 13.91 -8.57 24.59
C GLN A 47 12.49 -8.26 25.12
N PRO A 48 12.31 -8.22 26.46
CA PRO A 48 11.03 -7.82 27.00
C PRO A 48 10.72 -6.39 26.58
N GLY A 49 9.58 -6.20 25.91
CA GLY A 49 9.14 -4.91 25.39
C GLY A 49 7.62 -4.87 25.24
N ARG A 50 7.09 -3.74 24.81
CA ARG A 50 5.68 -3.64 24.46
C ARG A 50 5.41 -4.48 23.22
N ALA A 51 4.41 -5.38 23.30
CA ALA A 51 4.01 -6.16 22.13
C ALA A 51 3.61 -5.23 21.01
N ALA A 52 4.20 -5.40 19.83
CA ALA A 52 3.90 -4.59 18.63
C ALA A 52 2.42 -4.60 18.29
N SER A 53 1.73 -5.70 18.62
CA SER A 53 0.28 -5.87 18.45
C SER A 53 -0.59 -4.86 19.21
N ASN A 54 -0.04 -4.24 20.26
CA ASN A 54 -0.74 -3.30 21.14
C ASN A 54 -0.26 -1.85 20.93
N LEU A 55 0.63 -1.62 19.96
CA LEU A 55 1.16 -0.32 19.64
C LEU A 55 0.49 0.18 18.35
N ASP A 56 -0.51 1.06 18.49
CA ASP A 56 -0.90 1.90 17.37
C ASP A 56 0.21 2.92 17.07
N TRP A 57 0.17 3.52 15.88
CA TRP A 57 1.20 4.48 15.48
C TRP A 57 1.22 5.74 16.37
N GLN A 58 0.08 6.16 16.95
CA GLN A 58 -0.03 7.32 17.83
C GLN A 58 0.65 7.06 19.18
N THR A 59 0.62 5.81 19.62
CA THR A 59 1.32 5.37 20.84
C THR A 59 2.80 5.09 20.57
N PHE A 60 3.13 4.58 19.37
CA PHE A 60 4.50 4.32 18.95
C PHE A 60 5.30 5.62 18.79
N ILE A 61 4.73 6.64 18.17
CA ILE A 61 5.33 7.97 18.03
C ILE A 61 5.04 8.75 19.31
N VAL A 62 6.06 8.95 20.13
CA VAL A 62 5.95 9.67 21.41
C VAL A 62 5.96 11.18 21.19
N ASP A 63 6.69 11.65 20.18
CA ASP A 63 6.81 13.07 19.84
C ASP A 63 5.53 13.62 19.23
N SER A 64 5.00 14.73 19.78
CA SER A 64 3.76 15.35 19.32
C SER A 64 3.89 16.00 17.95
N GLU A 65 5.04 16.60 17.64
CA GLU A 65 5.28 17.30 16.39
C GLU A 65 5.35 16.30 15.23
N LEU A 66 6.05 15.18 15.44
CA LEU A 66 6.08 14.09 14.46
C LEU A 66 4.69 13.48 14.27
N ARG A 67 3.89 13.31 15.33
CA ARG A 67 2.48 12.84 15.19
C ARG A 67 1.65 13.80 14.34
N ASP A 68 1.82 15.10 14.52
CA ASP A 68 1.09 16.11 13.73
C ASP A 68 1.52 16.08 12.26
N LEU A 69 2.80 15.89 11.96
CA LEU A 69 3.30 15.72 10.59
C LEU A 69 2.73 14.45 9.94
N VAL A 70 2.69 13.34 10.66
CA VAL A 70 2.06 12.10 10.17
C VAL A 70 0.57 12.33 9.89
N ASN A 71 -0.17 13.02 10.78
CA ASN A 71 -1.57 13.37 10.54
C ASN A 71 -1.76 14.24 9.30
N ILE A 72 -0.87 15.21 9.06
CA ILE A 72 -0.89 16.04 7.86
C ILE A 72 -0.69 15.17 6.62
N ALA A 73 0.28 14.27 6.63
CA ALA A 73 0.56 13.38 5.51
C ALA A 73 -0.64 12.45 5.22
N LEU A 74 -1.20 11.81 6.24
CA LEU A 74 -2.37 10.93 6.09
C LEU A 74 -3.59 11.64 5.46
N ASN A 75 -3.73 12.95 5.70
CA ASN A 75 -4.83 13.73 5.14
C ASN A 75 -4.54 14.33 3.74
N ASN A 76 -3.27 14.53 3.38
CA ASN A 76 -2.91 15.33 2.20
C ASN A 76 -2.03 14.60 1.18
N ASN A 77 -1.42 13.46 1.54
CA ASN A 77 -0.53 12.73 0.64
C ASN A 77 -1.27 12.26 -0.62
N ARG A 78 -0.71 12.57 -1.80
CA ARG A 78 -1.36 12.30 -3.09
C ARG A 78 -1.34 10.82 -3.45
N SER A 79 -0.27 10.11 -3.10
CA SER A 79 -0.17 8.67 -3.36
C SER A 79 -1.16 7.88 -2.49
N LEU A 80 -1.29 8.22 -1.20
CA LEU A 80 -2.30 7.61 -0.34
C LEU A 80 -3.71 7.90 -0.84
N ARG A 81 -4.00 9.14 -1.27
CA ARG A 81 -5.30 9.49 -1.85
C ARG A 81 -5.60 8.68 -3.10
N GLN A 82 -4.61 8.45 -3.97
CA GLN A 82 -4.79 7.60 -5.14
C GLN A 82 -5.14 6.16 -4.72
N THR A 83 -4.41 5.59 -3.77
CA THR A 83 -4.67 4.23 -3.26
C THR A 83 -6.08 4.11 -2.63
N LEU A 84 -6.56 5.14 -1.95
CA LEU A 84 -7.94 5.17 -1.43
C LEU A 84 -8.99 5.21 -2.55
N LEU A 85 -8.73 5.92 -3.65
CA LEU A 85 -9.59 5.92 -4.83
C LEU A 85 -9.58 4.57 -5.56
N ASP A 86 -8.47 3.82 -5.51
CA ASP A 86 -8.39 2.47 -6.05
C ASP A 86 -9.33 1.50 -5.30
N ILE A 87 -9.58 1.71 -4.00
CA ILE A 87 -10.60 0.97 -3.24
C ILE A 87 -11.99 1.24 -3.81
N GLU A 88 -12.33 2.51 -4.06
CA GLU A 88 -13.64 2.87 -4.63
C GLU A 88 -13.82 2.32 -6.04
N GLN A 89 -12.76 2.33 -6.84
CA GLN A 89 -12.75 1.69 -8.17
C GLN A 89 -12.98 0.18 -8.06
N ALA A 90 -12.26 -0.52 -7.22
CA ALA A 90 -12.43 -1.97 -7.02
C ALA A 90 -13.84 -2.30 -6.47
N ARG A 91 -14.36 -1.48 -5.55
CA ARG A 91 -15.73 -1.59 -5.04
C ARG A 91 -16.77 -1.40 -6.15
N ALA A 92 -16.58 -0.43 -7.04
CA ALA A 92 -17.47 -0.20 -8.17
C ALA A 92 -17.42 -1.40 -9.14
N GLN A 93 -16.25 -1.94 -9.44
CA GLN A 93 -16.09 -3.14 -10.25
C GLN A 93 -16.79 -4.36 -9.64
N TYR A 94 -16.63 -4.57 -8.32
CA TYR A 94 -17.38 -5.62 -7.61
C TYR A 94 -18.90 -5.43 -7.74
N ARG A 95 -19.40 -4.18 -7.57
CA ARG A 95 -20.84 -3.91 -7.73
C ARG A 95 -21.34 -4.17 -9.14
N ILE A 96 -20.54 -3.82 -10.16
CA ILE A 96 -20.85 -4.13 -11.56
C ILE A 96 -20.93 -5.65 -11.76
N GLN A 97 -19.93 -6.40 -11.31
CA GLN A 97 -19.94 -7.86 -11.42
C GLN A 97 -21.08 -8.50 -10.65
N ARG A 98 -21.37 -7.98 -9.45
CA ARG A 98 -22.51 -8.44 -8.63
C ARG A 98 -23.86 -8.17 -9.30
N SER A 99 -24.00 -7.09 -10.07
CA SER A 99 -25.24 -6.75 -10.76
C SER A 99 -25.64 -7.78 -11.81
N GLU A 100 -24.70 -8.54 -12.37
CA GLU A 100 -24.98 -9.64 -13.31
C GLU A 100 -25.76 -10.80 -12.68
N ARG A 101 -25.84 -10.87 -11.34
CA ARG A 101 -26.65 -11.85 -10.60
C ARG A 101 -28.16 -11.53 -10.62
N VAL A 102 -28.54 -10.37 -11.08
CA VAL A 102 -29.94 -9.88 -11.10
C VAL A 102 -30.30 -9.49 -12.52
N PRO A 103 -31.50 -9.82 -13.00
CA PRO A 103 -31.92 -9.42 -14.35
C PRO A 103 -31.97 -7.90 -14.49
N GLY A 104 -31.33 -7.39 -15.54
CA GLY A 104 -31.39 -5.98 -15.94
C GLY A 104 -32.71 -5.67 -16.69
N LEU A 105 -33.25 -4.48 -16.53
CA LEU A 105 -34.40 -4.01 -17.27
C LEU A 105 -34.06 -2.71 -18.00
N SER A 106 -34.37 -2.65 -19.30
CA SER A 106 -34.15 -1.47 -20.12
C SER A 106 -35.42 -1.05 -20.84
N ALA A 107 -35.60 0.26 -21.05
CA ALA A 107 -36.64 0.77 -21.94
C ALA A 107 -35.99 1.07 -23.30
N SER A 108 -36.65 0.69 -24.37
CA SER A 108 -36.16 0.93 -25.74
C SER A 108 -37.28 1.39 -26.65
N ALA A 109 -36.90 2.25 -27.59
CA ALA A 109 -37.76 2.66 -28.69
C ALA A 109 -36.95 2.46 -29.99
N ASN A 110 -37.42 1.62 -30.87
CA ASN A 110 -36.76 1.28 -32.11
C ASN A 110 -37.68 1.55 -33.31
N GLY A 111 -37.16 2.18 -34.33
CA GLY A 111 -37.82 2.29 -35.65
C GLY A 111 -36.91 1.74 -36.70
N ASN A 112 -37.40 0.78 -37.45
CA ASN A 112 -36.71 0.23 -38.64
C ASN A 112 -37.57 0.47 -39.89
N ARG A 113 -36.96 1.03 -40.93
CA ARG A 113 -37.59 1.19 -42.23
C ARG A 113 -36.61 0.76 -43.31
N GLN A 114 -36.99 -0.30 -44.03
CA GLN A 114 -36.13 -0.90 -45.05
C GLN A 114 -36.90 -1.21 -46.33
N ARG A 115 -36.22 -1.16 -47.44
CA ARG A 115 -36.74 -1.66 -48.71
C ARG A 115 -36.29 -3.11 -48.90
N LEU A 116 -37.26 -4.04 -49.01
CA LEU A 116 -36.98 -5.43 -49.30
C LEU A 116 -37.12 -5.69 -50.81
N PRO A 117 -36.14 -6.35 -51.47
CA PRO A 117 -36.29 -6.91 -52.78
C PRO A 117 -37.40 -7.96 -52.82
N GLY A 118 -37.98 -8.20 -54.02
CA GLY A 118 -39.13 -9.12 -54.13
C GLY A 118 -38.86 -10.56 -53.74
N ASP A 119 -37.66 -11.05 -53.93
CA ASP A 119 -37.20 -12.39 -53.50
C ASP A 119 -37.09 -12.57 -51.98
N LEU A 120 -36.95 -11.49 -51.20
CA LEU A 120 -36.94 -11.48 -49.75
C LEU A 120 -38.25 -11.06 -49.11
N SER A 121 -39.25 -10.68 -49.94
CA SER A 121 -40.57 -10.27 -49.47
C SER A 121 -41.55 -11.43 -49.47
N SER A 122 -42.34 -11.60 -48.42
CA SER A 122 -43.31 -12.66 -48.26
C SER A 122 -44.41 -12.68 -49.35
N ASN A 123 -44.64 -11.55 -50.07
CA ASN A 123 -45.59 -11.39 -51.15
C ASN A 123 -44.94 -11.41 -52.55
N GLY A 124 -43.64 -11.71 -52.67
CA GLY A 124 -42.92 -11.78 -53.93
C GLY A 124 -42.69 -10.45 -54.67
N SER A 125 -43.07 -9.32 -54.09
CA SER A 125 -42.88 -7.99 -54.64
C SER A 125 -41.96 -7.09 -53.81
N SER A 126 -41.14 -6.27 -54.49
CA SER A 126 -40.30 -5.32 -53.77
C SER A 126 -41.15 -4.23 -53.10
N GLY A 127 -40.87 -3.96 -51.83
CA GLY A 127 -41.62 -2.97 -51.07
C GLY A 127 -40.84 -2.37 -49.90
N VAL A 128 -41.36 -1.27 -49.34
CA VAL A 128 -40.83 -0.69 -48.12
C VAL A 128 -41.56 -1.29 -46.91
N SER A 129 -40.82 -1.91 -46.02
CA SER A 129 -41.32 -2.38 -44.73
C SER A 129 -40.86 -1.45 -43.62
N SER A 130 -41.78 -1.11 -42.72
CA SER A 130 -41.48 -0.32 -41.52
C SER A 130 -41.90 -1.12 -40.30
N SER A 131 -41.19 -0.94 -39.22
CA SER A 131 -41.49 -1.54 -37.90
C SER A 131 -41.08 -0.55 -36.81
N TYR A 132 -42.01 -0.21 -35.97
CA TYR A 132 -41.80 0.67 -34.82
C TYR A 132 -42.12 -0.13 -33.54
N GLN A 133 -41.25 -0.03 -32.55
CA GLN A 133 -41.41 -0.75 -31.26
C GLN A 133 -41.05 0.17 -30.11
N VAL A 134 -41.86 0.14 -29.05
CA VAL A 134 -41.57 0.80 -27.78
C VAL A 134 -41.92 -0.17 -26.66
N GLY A 135 -41.03 -0.31 -25.69
CA GLY A 135 -41.29 -1.22 -24.58
C GLY A 135 -40.15 -1.36 -23.59
N LEU A 136 -40.37 -2.27 -22.64
CA LEU A 136 -39.36 -2.73 -21.70
C LEU A 136 -38.72 -4.00 -22.24
N SER A 137 -37.42 -4.16 -22.08
CA SER A 137 -36.69 -5.36 -22.49
C SER A 137 -35.77 -5.85 -21.35
N LEU A 138 -35.70 -7.16 -21.23
CA LEU A 138 -34.68 -7.91 -20.55
C LEU A 138 -33.63 -8.28 -21.59
N PRO A 139 -32.48 -7.60 -21.65
CA PRO A 139 -31.52 -7.80 -22.76
C PRO A 139 -30.96 -9.23 -22.78
N GLU A 140 -30.32 -9.61 -21.76
CA GLU A 140 -29.84 -10.97 -21.53
C GLU A 140 -29.61 -11.17 -20.03
N TYR A 141 -30.18 -12.23 -19.48
CA TYR A 141 -29.94 -12.63 -18.09
C TYR A 141 -29.53 -14.08 -18.05
N GLU A 142 -28.37 -14.39 -17.49
CA GLU A 142 -27.88 -15.76 -17.32
C GLU A 142 -28.43 -16.37 -16.03
N LEU A 143 -29.11 -17.52 -16.16
CA LEU A 143 -29.46 -18.35 -15.00
C LEU A 143 -28.23 -19.13 -14.56
N ASP A 144 -27.64 -18.71 -13.46
CA ASP A 144 -26.34 -19.20 -12.95
C ASP A 144 -26.49 -20.54 -12.22
N LEU A 145 -26.84 -21.60 -12.94
CA LEU A 145 -27.03 -22.94 -12.38
C LEU A 145 -25.70 -23.62 -12.00
N PHE A 146 -24.63 -23.28 -12.67
CA PHE A 146 -23.29 -23.87 -12.49
C PHE A 146 -22.30 -22.95 -11.77
N GLY A 147 -22.76 -21.80 -11.27
CA GLY A 147 -21.98 -20.90 -10.44
C GLY A 147 -20.91 -20.11 -11.21
N ARG A 148 -21.06 -19.88 -12.52
CA ARG A 148 -20.15 -19.05 -13.31
C ARG A 148 -20.18 -17.60 -12.84
N VAL A 149 -21.35 -16.97 -12.82
CA VAL A 149 -21.54 -15.58 -12.40
C VAL A 149 -21.22 -15.41 -10.92
N LYS A 150 -21.61 -16.42 -10.11
CA LYS A 150 -21.24 -16.46 -8.69
C LYS A 150 -19.72 -16.45 -8.51
N SER A 151 -18.99 -17.33 -9.19
CA SER A 151 -17.53 -17.43 -9.09
C SER A 151 -16.82 -16.15 -9.53
N LEU A 152 -17.28 -15.50 -10.59
CA LEU A 152 -16.75 -14.19 -11.02
C LEU A 152 -17.06 -13.08 -10.00
N THR A 153 -18.24 -13.13 -9.38
CA THR A 153 -18.62 -12.18 -8.33
C THR A 153 -17.76 -12.38 -7.08
N ASP A 154 -17.51 -13.62 -6.69
CA ASP A 154 -16.68 -13.99 -5.54
C ASP A 154 -15.21 -13.56 -5.82
N ALA A 155 -14.70 -13.78 -7.05
CA ALA A 155 -13.38 -13.30 -7.45
C ALA A 155 -13.26 -11.78 -7.39
N ALA A 156 -14.28 -11.05 -7.86
CA ALA A 156 -14.32 -9.59 -7.80
C ALA A 156 -14.42 -9.07 -6.35
N LEU A 157 -15.12 -9.77 -5.46
CA LEU A 157 -15.17 -9.47 -4.03
C LEU A 157 -13.79 -9.62 -3.38
N GLU A 158 -13.12 -10.74 -3.64
CA GLU A 158 -11.80 -11.00 -3.08
C GLU A 158 -10.76 -9.99 -3.63
N GLN A 159 -10.87 -9.57 -4.88
CA GLN A 159 -10.04 -8.52 -5.45
C GLN A 159 -10.28 -7.15 -4.79
N TYR A 160 -11.54 -6.82 -4.47
CA TYR A 160 -11.88 -5.62 -3.70
C TYR A 160 -11.26 -5.66 -2.28
N LEU A 161 -11.38 -6.79 -1.58
CA LEU A 161 -10.78 -6.97 -0.24
C LEU A 161 -9.24 -6.91 -0.28
N ALA A 162 -8.61 -7.46 -1.33
CA ALA A 162 -7.18 -7.34 -1.56
C ALA A 162 -6.75 -5.86 -1.68
N THR A 163 -7.54 -5.04 -2.39
CA THR A 163 -7.27 -3.61 -2.55
C THR A 163 -7.44 -2.85 -1.22
N GLU A 164 -8.42 -3.20 -0.39
CA GLU A 164 -8.56 -2.62 0.96
C GLU A 164 -7.34 -2.90 1.84
N ASP A 165 -6.85 -4.14 1.86
CA ASP A 165 -5.68 -4.50 2.66
C ASP A 165 -4.38 -3.89 2.07
N ALA A 166 -4.25 -3.79 0.74
CA ALA A 166 -3.16 -3.07 0.11
C ALA A 166 -3.12 -1.57 0.50
N ALA A 167 -4.29 -0.94 0.61
CA ALA A 167 -4.38 0.45 1.06
C ALA A 167 -3.97 0.63 2.52
N ARG A 168 -4.29 -0.34 3.37
CA ARG A 168 -3.79 -0.36 4.77
C ARG A 168 -2.27 -0.49 4.83
N SER A 169 -1.71 -1.35 3.99
CA SER A 169 -0.26 -1.48 3.86
C SER A 169 0.38 -0.17 3.41
N ALA A 170 -0.20 0.53 2.43
CA ALA A 170 0.26 1.83 1.96
C ALA A 170 0.16 2.92 3.05
N GLN A 171 -0.87 2.89 3.88
CA GLN A 171 -1.00 3.81 5.03
C GLN A 171 0.11 3.59 6.06
N ILE A 172 0.41 2.34 6.41
CA ILE A 172 1.51 1.98 7.31
C ILE A 172 2.86 2.41 6.72
N ALA A 173 3.06 2.17 5.42
CA ALA A 173 4.26 2.59 4.70
C ALA A 173 4.44 4.12 4.75
N LEU A 174 3.38 4.89 4.51
CA LEU A 174 3.44 6.36 4.58
C LEU A 174 3.80 6.86 5.99
N ILE A 175 3.23 6.27 7.04
CA ILE A 175 3.59 6.59 8.44
C ILE A 175 5.08 6.37 8.67
N ALA A 176 5.61 5.23 8.20
CA ALA A 176 7.02 4.91 8.30
C ALA A 176 7.89 5.87 7.48
N GLU A 177 7.54 6.16 6.23
CA GLU A 177 8.27 7.06 5.35
C GLU A 177 8.33 8.49 5.90
N VAL A 178 7.22 9.03 6.42
CA VAL A 178 7.20 10.36 7.07
C VAL A 178 8.09 10.38 8.29
N SER A 179 8.02 9.32 9.12
CA SER A 179 8.85 9.21 10.33
C SER A 179 10.33 9.15 9.99
N GLN A 180 10.72 8.33 8.99
CA GLN A 180 12.11 8.21 8.53
C GLN A 180 12.63 9.51 7.90
N ALA A 181 11.80 10.18 7.08
CA ALA A 181 12.16 11.46 6.45
C ALA A 181 12.37 12.55 7.50
N TYR A 182 11.52 12.60 8.53
CA TYR A 182 11.67 13.53 9.65
C TYR A 182 12.92 13.25 10.49
N LEU A 183 13.20 12.00 10.82
CA LEU A 183 14.42 11.59 11.53
C LEU A 183 15.68 11.88 10.71
N SER A 184 15.64 11.69 9.40
CA SER A 184 16.73 12.03 8.49
C SER A 184 16.95 13.55 8.42
N TYR A 185 15.88 14.33 8.43
CA TYR A 185 15.96 15.79 8.48
C TYR A 185 16.56 16.26 9.81
N ASP A 186 16.10 15.73 10.95
CA ASP A 186 16.64 16.05 12.29
C ASP A 186 18.14 15.69 12.39
N GLY A 187 18.54 14.51 11.89
CA GLY A 187 19.94 14.10 11.83
C GLY A 187 20.80 15.04 10.97
N ALA A 188 20.29 15.45 9.79
CA ALA A 188 20.98 16.39 8.92
C ALA A 188 21.12 17.79 9.57
N GLN A 189 20.09 18.21 10.31
CA GLN A 189 20.10 19.48 11.05
C GLN A 189 21.11 19.47 12.19
N ARG A 190 21.19 18.40 12.96
CA ARG A 190 22.21 18.22 14.01
C ARG A 190 23.62 18.22 13.43
N ARG A 191 23.83 17.56 12.30
CA ARG A 191 25.12 17.54 11.62
C ARG A 191 25.51 18.93 11.10
N LEU A 192 24.56 19.70 10.54
CA LEU A 192 24.80 21.07 10.12
C LEU A 192 25.23 21.95 11.31
N LEU A 193 24.50 21.89 12.42
CA LEU A 193 24.81 22.62 13.64
C LEU A 193 26.21 22.30 14.18
N LEU A 194 26.58 21.01 14.23
CA LEU A 194 27.91 20.57 14.61
C LEU A 194 28.97 21.15 13.69
N THR A 195 28.71 21.20 12.38
CA THR A 195 29.65 21.75 11.40
C THR A 195 29.81 23.24 11.55
N GLU A 196 28.73 23.99 11.80
CA GLU A 196 28.76 25.45 12.08
C GLU A 196 29.62 25.75 13.32
N GLN A 197 29.41 25.04 14.42
CA GLN A 197 30.17 25.16 15.66
C GLN A 197 31.66 24.80 15.44
N THR A 198 31.93 23.77 14.69
CA THR A 198 33.29 23.33 14.37
C THR A 198 33.99 24.35 13.48
N LEU A 199 33.32 24.92 12.47
CA LEU A 199 33.87 25.96 11.62
C LEU A 199 34.26 27.20 12.45
N ALA A 200 33.38 27.68 13.32
CA ALA A 200 33.66 28.82 14.19
C ALA A 200 34.91 28.57 15.08
N SER A 201 35.00 27.38 15.72
CA SER A 201 36.16 27.00 16.53
C SER A 201 37.44 26.90 15.71
N ARG A 202 37.40 26.45 14.45
CA ARG A 202 38.57 26.38 13.55
C ARG A 202 38.99 27.77 13.06
N GLU A 203 38.05 28.67 12.80
CA GLU A 203 38.32 30.06 12.43
C GLU A 203 39.00 30.83 13.60
N ASP A 204 38.53 30.64 14.84
CA ASP A 204 39.20 31.20 16.02
C ASP A 204 40.64 30.66 16.16
N SER A 205 40.84 29.35 15.94
CA SER A 205 42.15 28.70 15.98
C SER A 205 43.08 29.26 14.90
N LEU A 206 42.59 29.47 13.67
CA LEU A 206 43.34 30.04 12.57
C LEU A 206 43.75 31.49 12.88
N ALA A 207 42.84 32.29 13.45
CA ALA A 207 43.15 33.69 13.87
C ALA A 207 44.25 33.73 14.92
N LEU A 208 44.22 32.86 15.92
CA LEU A 208 45.28 32.76 16.93
C LEU A 208 46.63 32.38 16.31
N ILE A 209 46.68 31.46 15.38
CA ILE A 209 47.87 31.04 14.67
C ILE A 209 48.44 32.17 13.80
N ALA A 210 47.58 32.90 13.11
CA ALA A 210 47.97 34.07 12.31
C ALA A 210 48.69 35.11 13.19
N GLN A 211 48.16 35.40 14.38
CA GLN A 211 48.79 36.28 15.35
C GLN A 211 50.15 35.73 15.83
N ARG A 212 50.23 34.47 16.21
CA ARG A 212 51.50 33.85 16.65
C ARG A 212 52.54 33.84 15.54
N ARG A 213 52.13 33.61 14.27
CA ARG A 213 53.02 33.66 13.12
C ARG A 213 53.58 35.08 12.91
N SER A 214 52.75 36.12 12.99
CA SER A 214 53.23 37.52 12.87
C SER A 214 54.20 37.90 13.99
N ALA A 215 54.06 37.29 15.16
CA ALA A 215 54.99 37.44 16.30
C ALA A 215 56.24 36.52 16.21
N GLY A 216 56.37 35.69 15.15
CA GLY A 216 57.49 34.77 14.99
C GLY A 216 57.38 33.48 15.85
N ALA A 217 56.25 33.24 16.50
CA ALA A 217 56.01 32.13 17.43
C ALA A 217 55.23 30.92 16.79
N ALA A 218 54.90 30.97 15.50
CA ALA A 218 54.33 29.90 14.73
C ALA A 218 54.94 29.83 13.31
N THR A 219 54.95 28.66 12.72
CA THR A 219 55.52 28.43 11.38
C THR A 219 54.48 28.70 10.27
N ALA A 220 54.97 28.81 9.01
CA ALA A 220 54.07 28.83 7.84
C ALA A 220 53.32 27.51 7.66
N LEU A 221 53.90 26.41 8.08
CA LEU A 221 53.26 25.08 8.05
C LEU A 221 52.05 25.06 8.98
N ASP A 222 52.20 25.49 10.26
CA ASP A 222 51.10 25.54 11.24
C ASP A 222 49.91 26.35 10.71
N TYR A 223 50.19 27.46 10.01
CA TYR A 223 49.16 28.33 9.43
C TYR A 223 48.43 27.60 8.27
N GLN A 224 49.16 26.92 7.38
CA GLN A 224 48.53 26.19 6.26
C GLN A 224 47.71 24.98 6.73
N GLU A 225 48.14 24.27 7.75
CA GLU A 225 47.40 23.18 8.38
C GLU A 225 46.08 23.68 8.99
N ALA A 226 46.12 24.81 9.73
CA ALA A 226 44.90 25.40 10.30
C ALA A 226 43.97 25.95 9.20
N LEU A 227 44.51 26.59 8.16
CA LEU A 227 43.71 27.07 7.00
C LEU A 227 43.06 25.90 6.28
N GLY A 228 43.78 24.78 6.08
CA GLY A 228 43.23 23.58 5.46
C GLY A 228 42.02 23.03 6.19
N LEU A 229 42.04 23.04 7.54
CA LEU A 229 40.86 22.60 8.34
C LEU A 229 39.68 23.58 8.24
N VAL A 230 39.92 24.89 8.15
CA VAL A 230 38.84 25.88 7.93
C VAL A 230 38.20 25.65 6.56
N GLU A 231 39.00 25.53 5.49
CA GLU A 231 38.45 25.32 4.15
C GLU A 231 37.71 23.98 4.02
N GLN A 232 38.21 22.94 4.70
CA GLN A 232 37.49 21.65 4.81
C GLN A 232 36.13 21.84 5.50
N SER A 233 36.07 22.58 6.63
CA SER A 233 34.78 22.84 7.33
C SER A 233 33.81 23.62 6.48
N ARG A 234 34.28 24.59 5.68
CA ARG A 234 33.44 25.36 4.75
C ARG A 234 32.83 24.47 3.68
N ALA A 235 33.61 23.57 3.11
CA ALA A 235 33.09 22.58 2.14
C ALA A 235 32.08 21.62 2.77
N GLU A 236 32.33 21.14 3.99
CA GLU A 236 31.41 20.30 4.75
C GLU A 236 30.11 21.02 5.13
N LEU A 237 30.20 22.34 5.48
CA LEU A 237 29.04 23.19 5.78
C LEU A 237 28.07 23.22 4.60
N GLU A 238 28.56 23.51 3.39
CA GLU A 238 27.74 23.55 2.19
C GLU A 238 27.16 22.20 1.84
N SER A 239 27.92 21.12 2.07
CA SER A 239 27.45 19.75 1.86
C SER A 239 26.31 19.40 2.82
N ASN A 240 26.45 19.70 4.12
CA ASN A 240 25.44 19.42 5.14
C ASN A 240 24.21 20.34 4.99
N ALA A 241 24.39 21.60 4.58
CA ALA A 241 23.27 22.48 4.25
C ALA A 241 22.44 21.94 3.08
N ARG A 242 23.09 21.46 2.03
CA ARG A 242 22.42 20.80 0.90
C ARG A 242 21.68 19.54 1.35
N GLN A 243 22.29 18.67 2.17
CA GLN A 243 21.65 17.45 2.69
C GLN A 243 20.42 17.78 3.53
N LYS A 244 20.50 18.78 4.42
CA LYS A 244 19.35 19.26 5.19
C LYS A 244 18.20 19.72 4.28
N GLN A 245 18.52 20.52 3.25
CA GLN A 245 17.51 21.01 2.31
C GLN A 245 16.87 19.88 1.50
N GLN A 246 17.64 18.89 1.07
CA GLN A 246 17.12 17.73 0.36
C GLN A 246 16.20 16.87 1.25
N SER A 247 16.57 16.66 2.51
CA SER A 247 15.74 15.94 3.49
C SER A 247 14.44 16.70 3.78
N LEU A 248 14.51 18.04 3.89
CA LEU A 248 13.34 18.90 4.02
C LEU A 248 12.38 18.77 2.82
N ASN A 249 12.92 18.82 1.60
CA ASN A 249 12.13 18.71 0.38
C ASN A 249 11.44 17.34 0.27
N ALA A 250 12.13 16.26 0.66
CA ALA A 250 11.56 14.91 0.70
C ALA A 250 10.41 14.83 1.71
N LEU A 251 10.58 15.40 2.90
CA LEU A 251 9.54 15.45 3.92
C LEU A 251 8.32 16.26 3.45
N VAL A 252 8.53 17.45 2.86
CA VAL A 252 7.45 18.31 2.31
C VAL A 252 6.66 17.58 1.23
N LEU A 253 7.31 16.80 0.37
CA LEU A 253 6.65 15.98 -0.64
C LEU A 253 5.70 14.96 -0.01
N LEU A 254 6.15 14.27 1.04
CA LEU A 254 5.32 13.28 1.75
C LEU A 254 4.14 13.93 2.47
N LEU A 255 4.31 15.13 3.02
CA LEU A 255 3.25 15.88 3.70
C LEU A 255 2.18 16.40 2.72
N GLY A 256 2.51 16.59 1.44
CA GLY A 256 1.57 16.90 0.38
C GLY A 256 0.91 18.28 0.44
N THR A 257 1.42 19.20 1.27
CA THR A 257 0.93 20.59 1.40
C THR A 257 2.06 21.60 1.23
N PRO A 258 1.83 22.73 0.56
CA PRO A 258 2.88 23.76 0.37
C PRO A 258 3.32 24.40 1.70
N ASP A 259 2.43 24.51 2.68
CA ASP A 259 2.71 25.14 3.98
C ASP A 259 3.38 24.18 4.99
N ALA A 260 3.66 22.96 4.58
CA ALA A 260 4.23 21.94 5.47
C ALA A 260 5.59 22.34 6.04
N ALA A 261 6.42 23.04 5.26
CA ALA A 261 7.76 23.48 5.68
C ALA A 261 7.72 24.38 6.92
N SER A 262 6.68 25.22 7.07
CA SER A 262 6.55 26.14 8.22
C SER A 262 6.16 25.42 9.53
N ARG A 263 5.73 24.17 9.45
CA ARG A 263 5.32 23.35 10.61
C ARG A 263 6.42 22.42 11.11
N ILE A 264 7.53 22.36 10.37
CA ILE A 264 8.66 21.50 10.73
C ILE A 264 9.55 22.27 11.71
N PRO A 265 9.95 21.68 12.86
CA PRO A 265 10.80 22.32 13.83
C PRO A 265 12.14 22.77 13.24
N LEU A 266 12.56 23.98 13.58
CA LEU A 266 13.83 24.54 13.13
C LEU A 266 15.01 24.13 14.01
N VAL A 267 14.74 23.63 15.20
CA VAL A 267 15.76 23.22 16.19
C VAL A 267 15.69 21.71 16.39
N PRO A 268 16.84 21.01 16.40
CA PRO A 268 16.88 19.58 16.67
C PRO A 268 16.27 19.23 18.02
N LEU A 269 15.54 18.12 18.08
CA LEU A 269 14.94 17.64 19.32
C LEU A 269 15.94 16.76 20.09
N ASP A 270 16.17 17.08 21.35
CA ASP A 270 17.05 16.31 22.25
C ASP A 270 16.22 15.38 23.16
N LYS A 271 15.22 14.70 22.59
CA LYS A 271 14.34 13.78 23.33
C LYS A 271 14.01 12.55 22.49
N PRO A 272 13.66 11.41 23.12
CA PRO A 272 13.20 10.24 22.38
C PRO A 272 11.90 10.55 21.63
N MET A 273 11.90 10.30 20.31
CA MET A 273 10.73 10.54 19.44
C MET A 273 9.81 9.32 19.34
N LEU A 274 10.36 8.14 19.59
CA LEU A 274 9.71 6.83 19.39
C LEU A 274 9.82 5.97 20.65
N VAL A 275 8.91 4.99 20.77
CA VAL A 275 9.03 3.91 21.76
C VAL A 275 10.29 3.08 21.44
N GLN A 276 11.14 2.84 22.45
CA GLN A 276 12.45 2.23 22.25
C GLN A 276 12.43 0.70 22.31
N ASP A 277 11.51 0.12 23.08
CA ASP A 277 11.47 -1.33 23.36
C ASP A 277 10.21 -1.94 22.75
N ILE A 278 10.35 -2.63 21.61
CA ILE A 278 9.27 -3.29 20.89
C ILE A 278 9.56 -4.79 20.90
N ALA A 279 8.57 -5.58 21.34
CA ALA A 279 8.62 -7.04 21.28
C ALA A 279 7.97 -7.52 19.96
N PRO A 280 8.61 -8.41 19.20
CA PRO A 280 8.14 -8.80 17.84
C PRO A 280 6.87 -9.65 17.82
N GLY A 281 6.43 -10.21 18.96
CA GLY A 281 5.34 -11.18 18.98
C GLY A 281 5.73 -12.54 18.38
N THR A 282 4.74 -13.38 18.05
CA THR A 282 4.96 -14.69 17.42
C THR A 282 4.94 -14.61 15.89
N PRO A 283 5.68 -15.49 15.18
CA PRO A 283 5.62 -15.57 13.72
C PRO A 283 4.21 -15.77 13.15
N SER A 284 3.36 -16.57 13.79
CA SER A 284 1.98 -16.80 13.37
C SER A 284 1.12 -15.54 13.43
N GLU A 285 1.27 -14.71 14.46
CA GLU A 285 0.57 -13.43 14.57
C GLU A 285 0.91 -12.48 13.40
N LEU A 286 2.15 -12.52 12.92
CA LEU A 286 2.58 -11.69 11.78
C LEU A 286 1.78 -12.02 10.52
N ILE A 287 1.61 -13.32 10.21
CA ILE A 287 0.89 -13.79 9.02
C ILE A 287 -0.58 -13.34 9.03
N GLU A 288 -1.20 -13.31 10.21
CA GLU A 288 -2.60 -12.91 10.35
C GLU A 288 -2.80 -11.39 10.33
N ARG A 289 -1.79 -10.63 10.75
CA ARG A 289 -1.91 -9.18 11.00
C ARG A 289 -1.42 -8.31 9.86
N ARG A 290 -0.37 -8.71 9.13
CA ARG A 290 0.20 -7.88 8.07
C ARG A 290 -0.78 -7.71 6.91
N PRO A 291 -1.14 -6.46 6.55
CA PRO A 291 -2.10 -6.22 5.49
C PRO A 291 -1.62 -6.66 4.11
N ASP A 292 -0.31 -6.60 3.82
CA ASP A 292 0.27 -7.06 2.56
C ASP A 292 0.14 -8.58 2.38
N ILE A 293 0.33 -9.37 3.44
CA ILE A 293 0.11 -10.83 3.42
C ILE A 293 -1.37 -11.13 3.20
N ARG A 294 -2.27 -10.42 3.87
CA ARG A 294 -3.71 -10.56 3.71
C ARG A 294 -4.16 -10.17 2.31
N ALA A 295 -3.62 -9.09 1.74
CA ALA A 295 -3.89 -8.69 0.37
C ALA A 295 -3.48 -9.79 -0.63
N ALA A 296 -2.31 -10.41 -0.46
CA ALA A 296 -1.85 -11.52 -1.27
C ALA A 296 -2.75 -12.77 -1.11
N GLU A 297 -3.22 -13.06 0.11
CA GLU A 297 -4.19 -14.15 0.36
C GLU A 297 -5.53 -13.90 -0.35
N HIS A 298 -6.07 -12.67 -0.29
CA HIS A 298 -7.28 -12.31 -1.01
C HIS A 298 -7.10 -12.42 -2.53
N GLN A 299 -5.94 -12.04 -3.08
CA GLN A 299 -5.64 -12.27 -4.50
C GLN A 299 -5.62 -13.77 -4.85
N LEU A 300 -5.05 -14.61 -3.99
CA LEU A 300 -5.07 -16.06 -4.17
C LEU A 300 -6.50 -16.63 -4.15
N LYS A 301 -7.35 -16.15 -3.22
CA LYS A 301 -8.77 -16.53 -3.15
C LYS A 301 -9.52 -16.11 -4.42
N ALA A 302 -9.23 -14.92 -4.97
CA ALA A 302 -9.80 -14.48 -6.24
C ALA A 302 -9.44 -15.44 -7.38
N ARG A 303 -8.16 -15.84 -7.50
CA ARG A 303 -7.73 -16.84 -8.52
C ARG A 303 -8.33 -18.22 -8.30
N ASN A 304 -8.55 -18.63 -7.05
CA ASN A 304 -9.27 -19.88 -6.75
C ASN A 304 -10.73 -19.83 -7.22
N ALA A 305 -11.40 -18.68 -7.05
CA ALA A 305 -12.75 -18.47 -7.55
C ALA A 305 -12.82 -18.46 -9.09
N ASP A 306 -11.83 -17.88 -9.79
CA ASP A 306 -11.73 -17.87 -11.25
C ASP A 306 -11.75 -19.31 -11.84
N ILE A 307 -11.19 -20.32 -11.15
CA ILE A 307 -11.25 -21.72 -11.57
C ILE A 307 -12.70 -22.19 -11.63
N GLY A 308 -13.55 -21.76 -10.70
CA GLY A 308 -14.98 -22.08 -10.71
C GLY A 308 -15.68 -21.58 -11.99
N ALA A 309 -15.40 -20.36 -12.37
CA ALA A 309 -15.94 -19.78 -13.61
C ALA A 309 -15.43 -20.53 -14.86
N ALA A 310 -14.14 -20.89 -14.90
CA ALA A 310 -13.56 -21.68 -16.00
C ALA A 310 -14.13 -23.09 -16.09
N ARG A 311 -14.41 -23.76 -14.96
CA ARG A 311 -15.10 -25.07 -14.93
C ARG A 311 -16.54 -24.97 -15.38
N ALA A 312 -17.25 -23.94 -14.96
CA ALA A 312 -18.64 -23.71 -15.35
C ALA A 312 -18.82 -23.54 -16.87
N ALA A 313 -17.78 -23.08 -17.58
CA ALA A 313 -17.81 -22.92 -19.04
C ALA A 313 -17.92 -24.22 -19.83
N PHE A 314 -17.73 -25.39 -19.20
CA PHE A 314 -17.97 -26.71 -19.83
C PHE A 314 -19.45 -27.14 -19.78
N PHE A 315 -20.25 -26.45 -18.97
CA PHE A 315 -21.66 -26.79 -18.77
C PHE A 315 -22.59 -25.93 -19.62
N PRO A 316 -23.86 -26.32 -19.78
CA PRO A 316 -24.82 -25.52 -20.52
C PRO A 316 -25.04 -24.15 -19.90
N ARG A 317 -24.98 -23.11 -20.72
CA ARG A 317 -25.39 -21.77 -20.37
C ARG A 317 -26.84 -21.53 -20.73
N ILE A 318 -27.63 -21.12 -19.75
CA ILE A 318 -29.04 -20.77 -19.96
C ILE A 318 -29.18 -19.27 -19.82
N SER A 319 -29.55 -18.58 -20.90
CA SER A 319 -29.85 -17.16 -20.90
C SER A 319 -31.31 -16.89 -21.21
N LEU A 320 -31.85 -15.88 -20.55
CA LEU A 320 -33.22 -15.41 -20.74
C LEU A 320 -33.17 -14.01 -21.37
N THR A 321 -33.87 -13.88 -22.49
CA THR A 321 -34.10 -12.59 -23.15
C THR A 321 -35.62 -12.39 -23.25
N GLY A 322 -36.07 -11.17 -23.07
CA GLY A 322 -37.49 -10.89 -23.18
C GLY A 322 -37.80 -9.43 -23.50
N SER A 323 -38.98 -9.21 -24.04
CA SER A 323 -39.50 -7.84 -24.25
C SER A 323 -41.01 -7.81 -24.03
N PHE A 324 -41.49 -6.67 -23.55
CA PHE A 324 -42.93 -6.38 -23.39
C PHE A 324 -43.17 -4.91 -23.75
N GLY A 325 -44.12 -4.68 -24.67
CA GLY A 325 -44.40 -3.31 -25.14
C GLY A 325 -45.44 -3.25 -26.22
N THR A 326 -45.27 -2.35 -27.16
CA THR A 326 -46.09 -2.16 -28.35
C THR A 326 -45.26 -2.23 -29.63
N SER A 327 -45.84 -2.75 -30.71
CA SER A 327 -45.20 -2.84 -32.02
C SER A 327 -46.22 -2.55 -33.11
N SER A 328 -45.86 -1.74 -34.13
CA SER A 328 -46.70 -1.41 -35.26
C SER A 328 -45.86 -1.22 -36.53
N ALA A 329 -46.48 -1.48 -37.70
CA ALA A 329 -45.93 -1.15 -38.99
C ALA A 329 -45.95 0.35 -39.31
N GLU A 330 -46.85 1.11 -38.62
CA GLU A 330 -46.98 2.54 -38.72
C GLU A 330 -46.79 3.21 -37.39
N MET A 331 -46.14 4.37 -37.38
CA MET A 331 -45.88 5.12 -36.15
C MET A 331 -47.16 5.60 -35.48
N SER A 332 -48.18 5.92 -36.24
CA SER A 332 -49.49 6.34 -35.77
C SER A 332 -50.25 5.26 -35.00
N GLY A 333 -50.07 4.00 -35.36
CA GLY A 333 -50.74 2.86 -34.73
C GLY A 333 -50.00 2.26 -33.55
N LEU A 334 -48.86 2.83 -33.16
CA LEU A 334 -47.97 2.22 -32.12
C LEU A 334 -48.63 2.06 -30.75
N PHE A 335 -49.58 2.96 -30.41
CA PHE A 335 -50.28 2.92 -29.11
C PHE A 335 -51.76 2.56 -29.24
N ASP A 336 -52.19 2.07 -30.39
CA ASP A 336 -53.57 1.68 -30.65
C ASP A 336 -53.93 0.36 -29.94
N GLY A 337 -55.23 0.13 -29.73
CA GLY A 337 -55.72 -1.11 -29.16
C GLY A 337 -55.40 -2.29 -30.07
N GLY A 338 -54.49 -3.18 -29.64
CA GLY A 338 -54.07 -4.35 -30.43
C GLY A 338 -52.56 -4.36 -30.81
N SER A 339 -51.85 -3.22 -30.56
CA SER A 339 -50.40 -3.11 -30.83
C SER A 339 -49.52 -3.79 -29.78
N ARG A 340 -50.09 -4.37 -28.67
CA ARG A 340 -49.34 -5.02 -27.61
C ARG A 340 -48.56 -6.20 -28.19
N SER A 341 -47.27 -6.23 -27.89
CA SER A 341 -46.37 -7.33 -28.24
C SER A 341 -45.51 -7.75 -27.06
N TRP A 342 -45.23 -9.03 -26.94
CA TRP A 342 -44.27 -9.56 -25.98
C TRP A 342 -43.47 -10.69 -26.62
N ASN A 343 -42.27 -10.85 -26.14
CA ASN A 343 -41.36 -11.89 -26.54
C ASN A 343 -40.64 -12.42 -25.31
N PHE A 344 -40.51 -13.75 -25.19
CA PHE A 344 -39.72 -14.42 -24.17
C PHE A 344 -38.95 -15.55 -24.78
N VAL A 345 -37.61 -15.43 -24.78
CA VAL A 345 -36.70 -16.37 -25.47
C VAL A 345 -35.72 -16.95 -24.46
N PRO A 346 -35.98 -18.10 -23.85
CA PRO A 346 -34.96 -18.87 -23.17
C PRO A 346 -34.04 -19.50 -24.20
N THR A 347 -32.74 -19.34 -24.03
CA THR A 347 -31.71 -19.91 -24.89
C THR A 347 -30.79 -20.80 -24.07
N LEU A 348 -30.61 -22.05 -24.51
CA LEU A 348 -29.64 -22.99 -23.94
C LEU A 348 -28.51 -23.18 -24.95
N SER A 349 -27.27 -22.88 -24.53
CA SER A 349 -26.06 -23.05 -25.33
C SER A 349 -25.12 -24.02 -24.61
N LEU A 350 -24.72 -25.09 -25.28
CA LEU A 350 -23.73 -26.05 -24.79
C LEU A 350 -22.62 -26.18 -25.83
N PRO A 351 -21.35 -25.82 -25.50
CA PRO A 351 -20.24 -26.04 -26.43
C PRO A 351 -19.91 -27.54 -26.51
N ILE A 352 -20.15 -28.17 -27.69
CA ILE A 352 -19.82 -29.56 -27.94
C ILE A 352 -18.41 -29.72 -28.48
N PHE A 353 -17.99 -28.79 -29.31
CA PHE A 353 -16.62 -28.73 -29.88
C PHE A 353 -16.14 -27.27 -29.97
N ASP A 354 -15.07 -26.97 -29.27
CA ASP A 354 -14.48 -25.61 -29.19
C ASP A 354 -12.97 -25.60 -29.49
N ALA A 355 -12.47 -26.65 -30.13
CA ALA A 355 -11.05 -26.85 -30.45
C ALA A 355 -10.13 -26.76 -29.23
N GLY A 356 -10.61 -27.12 -28.05
CA GLY A 356 -9.82 -27.14 -26.81
C GLY A 356 -9.77 -25.82 -26.05
N ARG A 357 -10.52 -24.80 -26.46
CA ARG A 357 -10.52 -23.47 -25.82
C ARG A 357 -10.88 -23.51 -24.34
N ASN A 358 -11.94 -24.24 -23.96
CA ASN A 358 -12.35 -24.32 -22.57
C ASN A 358 -11.33 -25.07 -21.70
N SER A 359 -10.70 -26.13 -22.24
CA SER A 359 -9.59 -26.83 -21.57
C SER A 359 -8.41 -25.90 -21.33
N ALA A 360 -7.99 -25.16 -22.35
CA ALA A 360 -6.89 -24.20 -22.24
C ALA A 360 -7.21 -23.06 -21.25
N ASN A 361 -8.46 -22.56 -21.21
CA ASN A 361 -8.89 -21.55 -20.24
C ASN A 361 -8.87 -22.10 -18.79
N LEU A 362 -9.29 -23.35 -18.58
CA LEU A 362 -9.21 -23.99 -17.27
C LEU A 362 -7.75 -24.18 -16.83
N ASP A 363 -6.88 -24.62 -17.73
CA ASP A 363 -5.46 -24.80 -17.42
C ASP A 363 -4.81 -23.44 -17.14
N LEU A 364 -5.15 -22.37 -17.88
CA LEU A 364 -4.71 -21.01 -17.58
C LEU A 364 -5.17 -20.57 -16.18
N ALA A 365 -6.42 -20.82 -15.80
CA ALA A 365 -6.94 -20.48 -14.47
C ALA A 365 -6.17 -21.20 -13.36
N LYS A 366 -5.84 -22.49 -13.55
CA LYS A 366 -5.04 -23.28 -12.59
C LYS A 366 -3.63 -22.69 -12.44
N VAL A 367 -2.94 -22.46 -13.56
CA VAL A 367 -1.58 -21.89 -13.56
C VAL A 367 -1.58 -20.51 -12.90
N ARG A 368 -2.61 -19.68 -13.12
CA ARG A 368 -2.75 -18.38 -12.44
C ARG A 368 -2.93 -18.55 -10.92
N LYS A 369 -3.67 -19.58 -10.47
CA LYS A 369 -3.76 -19.91 -9.04
C LYS A 369 -2.40 -20.32 -8.50
N ASP A 370 -1.67 -21.21 -9.17
CA ASP A 370 -0.35 -21.68 -8.73
C ASP A 370 0.66 -20.52 -8.67
N SER A 371 0.61 -19.61 -9.64
CA SER A 371 1.39 -18.37 -9.59
C SER A 371 1.02 -17.47 -8.39
N ALA A 372 -0.27 -17.40 -8.04
CA ALA A 372 -0.71 -16.64 -6.87
C ALA A 372 -0.30 -17.31 -5.54
N VAL A 373 -0.21 -18.64 -5.48
CA VAL A 373 0.36 -19.38 -4.34
C VAL A 373 1.82 -18.97 -4.15
N ALA A 374 2.62 -19.04 -5.22
CA ALA A 374 4.04 -18.65 -5.15
C ALA A 374 4.22 -17.16 -4.75
N ALA A 375 3.33 -16.27 -5.22
CA ALA A 375 3.34 -14.86 -4.83
C ALA A 375 2.99 -14.67 -3.33
N TYR A 376 2.00 -15.40 -2.82
CA TYR A 376 1.63 -15.38 -1.41
C TYR A 376 2.77 -15.87 -0.51
N GLU A 377 3.38 -17.02 -0.86
CA GLU A 377 4.55 -17.57 -0.16
C GLU A 377 5.75 -16.61 -0.18
N GLY A 378 6.02 -15.99 -1.34
CA GLY A 378 7.08 -14.98 -1.49
C GLY A 378 6.84 -13.73 -0.64
N THR A 379 5.58 -13.30 -0.50
CA THR A 379 5.20 -12.18 0.39
C THR A 379 5.47 -12.53 1.85
N ILE A 380 5.12 -13.75 2.28
CA ILE A 380 5.43 -14.23 3.64
C ILE A 380 6.93 -14.26 3.89
N GLN A 381 7.73 -14.85 2.98
CA GLN A 381 9.19 -14.90 3.12
C GLN A 381 9.80 -13.50 3.19
N THR A 382 9.32 -12.56 2.37
CA THR A 382 9.77 -11.16 2.40
C THR A 382 9.45 -10.51 3.75
N ALA A 383 8.24 -10.70 4.25
CA ALA A 383 7.81 -10.18 5.55
C ALA A 383 8.67 -10.70 6.71
N PHE A 384 8.98 -11.99 6.69
CA PHE A 384 9.85 -12.62 7.70
C PHE A 384 11.28 -12.10 7.64
N ARG A 385 11.84 -11.93 6.42
CA ARG A 385 13.16 -11.32 6.23
C ARG A 385 13.18 -9.88 6.77
N GLU A 386 12.18 -9.06 6.46
CA GLU A 386 12.08 -7.68 6.95
C GLU A 386 12.08 -7.60 8.48
N VAL A 387 11.34 -8.48 9.16
CA VAL A 387 11.34 -8.53 10.63
C VAL A 387 12.69 -8.97 11.16
N ALA A 388 13.31 -10.01 10.58
CA ALA A 388 14.61 -10.50 11.02
C ALA A 388 15.71 -9.43 10.84
N ASP A 389 15.72 -8.75 9.69
CA ASP A 389 16.66 -7.66 9.40
C ASP A 389 16.47 -6.48 10.38
N ALA A 390 15.22 -6.08 10.64
CA ALA A 390 14.90 -4.98 11.55
C ALA A 390 15.26 -5.32 13.02
N LEU A 391 15.04 -6.55 13.48
CA LEU A 391 15.46 -7.02 14.80
C LEU A 391 16.98 -7.01 14.96
N ALA A 392 17.71 -7.49 13.95
CA ALA A 392 19.16 -7.46 13.94
C ALA A 392 19.71 -6.03 13.96
N ALA A 393 19.10 -5.12 13.15
CA ALA A 393 19.48 -3.73 13.09
C ALA A 393 19.21 -3.00 14.41
N THR A 394 18.03 -3.16 15.02
CA THR A 394 17.69 -2.49 16.29
C THR A 394 18.61 -2.92 17.43
N ASP A 395 18.98 -4.20 17.54
CA ASP A 395 19.90 -4.69 18.57
C ASP A 395 21.34 -4.23 18.33
N THR A 396 21.84 -4.33 17.11
CA THR A 396 23.22 -3.96 16.79
C THR A 396 23.45 -2.46 16.88
N LEU A 397 22.53 -1.64 16.32
CA LEU A 397 22.61 -0.18 16.38
C LEU A 397 22.47 0.36 17.82
N ARG A 398 21.68 -0.30 18.66
CA ARG A 398 21.62 0.06 20.09
C ARG A 398 22.97 -0.09 20.79
N ARG A 399 23.67 -1.19 20.53
CA ARG A 399 25.03 -1.42 21.08
C ARG A 399 26.06 -0.49 20.47
N GLU A 400 25.98 -0.24 19.18
CA GLU A 400 26.86 0.68 18.47
C GLU A 400 26.68 2.13 18.97
N GLU A 401 25.43 2.60 19.15
CA GLU A 401 25.17 3.94 19.66
C GLU A 401 25.76 4.18 21.04
N ILE A 402 25.68 3.18 21.94
CA ILE A 402 26.33 3.27 23.28
C ILE A 402 27.84 3.44 23.14
N ALA A 403 28.49 2.67 22.28
CA ALA A 403 29.92 2.77 22.04
C ALA A 403 30.31 4.10 21.37
N ARG A 404 29.54 4.55 20.37
CA ARG A 404 29.77 5.84 19.68
C ARG A 404 29.59 7.04 20.61
N ARG A 405 28.58 7.01 21.48
CA ARG A 405 28.38 8.05 22.49
C ARG A 405 29.55 8.13 23.47
N ALA A 406 30.02 6.96 23.96
CA ALA A 406 31.17 6.92 24.84
C ALA A 406 32.45 7.46 24.16
N LEU A 407 32.64 7.13 22.88
CA LEU A 407 33.77 7.63 22.09
C LEU A 407 33.67 9.14 21.84
N ALA A 408 32.49 9.67 21.48
CA ALA A 408 32.27 11.09 21.29
C ALA A 408 32.58 11.88 22.57
N ASN A 409 32.07 11.44 23.73
CA ASN A 409 32.37 12.06 25.04
C ASN A 409 33.87 12.03 25.33
N THR A 410 34.56 10.92 25.03
CA THR A 410 36.03 10.82 25.26
C THR A 410 36.80 11.75 24.36
N THR A 411 36.41 11.89 23.10
CA THR A 411 37.09 12.80 22.15
C THR A 411 36.78 14.27 22.44
N GLU A 412 35.59 14.60 22.92
CA GLU A 412 35.25 15.93 23.42
C GLU A 412 36.12 16.32 24.61
N GLU A 413 36.31 15.47 25.59
CA GLU A 413 37.18 15.71 26.74
C GLU A 413 38.66 15.81 26.31
N THR A 414 39.09 14.95 25.39
CA THR A 414 40.41 15.02 24.80
C THR A 414 40.65 16.37 24.11
N LEU A 415 39.67 16.90 23.38
CA LEU A 415 39.74 18.21 22.74
C LEU A 415 39.88 19.34 23.78
N LYS A 416 39.09 19.31 24.86
CA LYS A 416 39.18 20.29 25.95
C LYS A 416 40.56 20.30 26.57
N LEU A 417 41.11 19.12 26.88
CA LEU A 417 42.45 19.01 27.47
C LEU A 417 43.55 19.42 26.48
N ALA A 418 43.46 19.04 25.21
CA ALA A 418 44.45 19.43 24.18
C ALA A 418 44.43 20.94 23.94
N LYS A 419 43.24 21.57 23.96
CA LYS A 419 43.11 23.05 23.86
C LYS A 419 43.79 23.74 25.05
N ALA A 420 43.49 23.35 26.28
CA ALA A 420 44.07 23.91 27.47
C ALA A 420 45.62 23.78 27.51
N ARG A 421 46.18 22.63 27.12
CA ARG A 421 47.62 22.39 27.07
C ARG A 421 48.29 23.22 25.97
N TYR A 422 47.65 23.38 24.80
CA TYR A 422 48.13 24.25 23.72
C TYR A 422 48.14 25.71 24.13
N GLU A 423 47.07 26.20 24.72
CA GLU A 423 46.95 27.56 25.23
C GLU A 423 47.98 27.87 26.32
N GLY A 424 48.25 26.90 27.21
CA GLY A 424 49.28 26.95 28.23
C GLY A 424 50.72 26.77 27.72
N GLY A 425 50.93 26.58 26.43
CA GLY A 425 52.26 26.43 25.80
C GLY A 425 52.96 25.12 26.09
N VAL A 426 52.24 24.10 26.57
CA VAL A 426 52.80 22.80 26.94
C VAL A 426 52.86 21.85 25.73
N ASP A 427 51.86 21.92 24.83
CA ASP A 427 51.77 21.05 23.65
C ASP A 427 51.85 21.81 22.33
N SER A 428 52.22 21.09 21.25
CA SER A 428 52.26 21.62 19.90
C SER A 428 50.83 21.85 19.34
N HIS A 429 50.72 22.78 18.39
CA HIS A 429 49.48 23.05 17.66
C HIS A 429 48.91 21.79 16.95
N LEU A 430 49.78 20.96 16.37
CA LEU A 430 49.39 19.75 15.67
C LEU A 430 48.51 18.83 16.53
N ARG A 431 48.85 18.68 17.82
CA ARG A 431 48.07 17.85 18.73
C ARG A 431 46.66 18.43 18.96
N TYR A 432 46.52 19.71 19.04
CA TYR A 432 45.23 20.37 19.18
C TYR A 432 44.38 20.22 17.90
N LEU A 433 44.97 20.41 16.70
CA LEU A 433 44.30 20.22 15.43
C LEU A 433 43.83 18.76 15.25
N ASP A 434 44.65 17.81 15.64
CA ASP A 434 44.29 16.39 15.57
C ASP A 434 43.13 16.02 16.51
N ALA A 435 43.11 16.61 17.72
CA ALA A 435 41.99 16.46 18.65
C ALA A 435 40.69 17.10 18.09
N GLN A 436 40.77 18.29 17.44
CA GLN A 436 39.62 18.90 16.77
C GLN A 436 39.05 18.03 15.67
N ARG A 437 39.90 17.46 14.81
CA ARG A 437 39.51 16.55 13.73
C ARG A 437 38.85 15.30 14.27
N SER A 438 39.47 14.66 15.26
CA SER A 438 38.98 13.46 15.90
C SER A 438 37.63 13.68 16.57
N ASN A 439 37.45 14.77 17.28
CA ASN A 439 36.19 15.13 17.94
C ASN A 439 35.04 15.27 16.89
N PHE A 440 35.27 16.09 15.85
CA PHE A 440 34.25 16.28 14.80
C PHE A 440 33.83 14.99 14.13
N ILE A 441 34.78 14.11 13.77
CA ILE A 441 34.49 12.83 13.12
C ILE A 441 33.64 11.93 14.04
N ASN A 442 33.98 11.85 15.33
CA ASN A 442 33.30 10.97 16.26
C ASN A 442 31.92 11.48 16.69
N GLU A 443 31.74 12.80 16.84
CA GLU A 443 30.43 13.39 17.05
C GLU A 443 29.52 13.22 15.83
N ALA A 444 30.02 13.45 14.60
CA ALA A 444 29.26 13.22 13.37
C ALA A 444 28.85 11.75 13.23
N ALA A 445 29.76 10.82 13.56
CA ALA A 445 29.44 9.38 13.55
C ALA A 445 28.41 8.99 14.63
N TYR A 446 28.44 9.61 15.80
CA TYR A 446 27.40 9.41 16.84
C TYR A 446 26.02 9.91 16.35
N ILE A 447 25.94 11.11 15.77
CA ILE A 447 24.68 11.65 15.19
C ILE A 447 24.11 10.69 14.15
N GLU A 448 24.97 10.19 13.24
CA GLU A 448 24.56 9.23 12.21
C GLU A 448 24.01 7.94 12.80
N THR A 449 24.75 7.31 13.73
CA THR A 449 24.33 6.04 14.35
C THR A 449 23.05 6.20 15.15
N SER A 450 22.90 7.32 15.87
CA SER A 450 21.69 7.65 16.63
C SER A 450 20.47 7.80 15.70
N THR A 451 20.63 8.48 14.56
CA THR A 451 19.58 8.64 13.55
C THR A 451 19.20 7.30 12.94
N GLN A 452 20.19 6.48 12.56
CA GLN A 452 19.94 5.15 11.99
C GLN A 452 19.24 4.19 12.96
N ARG A 453 19.57 4.28 14.25
CA ARG A 453 18.85 3.50 15.28
C ARG A 453 17.37 3.87 15.36
N GLN A 454 17.03 5.17 15.31
CA GLN A 454 15.63 5.60 15.31
C GLN A 454 14.92 5.14 14.03
N ILE A 455 15.56 5.19 12.88
CA ILE A 455 15.04 4.67 11.60
C ILE A 455 14.81 3.16 11.70
N ALA A 456 15.73 2.39 12.27
CA ALA A 456 15.56 0.95 12.45
C ALA A 456 14.36 0.58 13.35
N LEU A 457 14.03 1.41 14.36
CA LEU A 457 12.80 1.25 15.15
C LEU A 457 11.54 1.46 14.32
N VAL A 458 11.56 2.44 13.39
CA VAL A 458 10.45 2.65 12.44
C VAL A 458 10.31 1.47 11.49
N ASP A 459 11.43 0.94 10.99
CA ASP A 459 11.44 -0.25 10.12
C ASP A 459 10.89 -1.48 10.85
N LEU A 460 11.29 -1.68 12.10
CA LEU A 460 10.75 -2.76 12.92
C LEU A 460 9.24 -2.62 13.13
N PHE A 461 8.76 -1.42 13.48
CA PHE A 461 7.34 -1.15 13.64
C PHE A 461 6.56 -1.43 12.36
N ARG A 462 7.05 -0.96 11.20
CA ARG A 462 6.47 -1.24 9.88
C ARG A 462 6.46 -2.73 9.56
N ALA A 463 7.59 -3.42 9.74
CA ALA A 463 7.74 -4.84 9.45
C ALA A 463 6.81 -5.72 10.28
N LEU A 464 6.48 -5.30 11.51
CA LEU A 464 5.53 -5.97 12.41
C LEU A 464 4.04 -5.64 12.10
N GLY A 465 3.78 -4.91 11.02
CA GLY A 465 2.43 -4.58 10.57
C GLY A 465 1.87 -3.26 11.13
N GLY A 466 2.74 -2.41 11.70
CA GLY A 466 2.41 -1.03 12.07
C GLY A 466 1.37 -0.87 13.18
N GLY A 467 1.13 -1.90 14.02
CA GLY A 467 0.20 -1.82 15.15
C GLY A 467 -1.26 -1.58 14.77
N TRP A 468 -1.68 -2.08 13.61
CA TRP A 468 -3.04 -1.89 13.13
C TRP A 468 -4.08 -2.58 14.02
N ASP A 469 -5.14 -1.82 14.40
CA ASP A 469 -6.20 -2.21 15.35
C ASP A 469 -7.44 -2.88 14.73
N GLY A 470 -7.41 -3.22 13.45
CA GLY A 470 -8.54 -3.86 12.75
C GLY A 470 -9.62 -2.90 12.27
N LYS A 471 -9.54 -1.60 12.53
CA LYS A 471 -10.55 -0.65 12.06
C LYS A 471 -10.48 -0.40 10.55
N PRO A 472 -11.61 -0.25 9.85
CA PRO A 472 -11.59 0.10 8.43
C PRO A 472 -10.89 1.45 8.23
N VAL A 473 -10.19 1.57 7.10
CA VAL A 473 -9.63 2.87 6.66
C VAL A 473 -10.80 3.85 6.58
N ALA A 474 -10.75 4.93 7.37
CA ALA A 474 -11.83 5.91 7.42
C ALA A 474 -12.09 6.47 6.01
N GLN A 475 -13.26 6.17 5.49
CA GLN A 475 -13.77 6.79 4.26
C GLN A 475 -14.12 8.24 4.58
N ARG A 476 -13.39 9.19 3.99
CA ARG A 476 -13.74 10.61 4.01
C ARG A 476 -14.23 11.05 2.64
#